data_ee5d9eb5e5e9fca05bb9c39384ea173f
#
_entry.id   ee5d9eb5e5e9fca05bb9c39384ea173f
#
_cell.length_a   1.000
_cell.length_b   1.000
_cell.length_c   1.000
_cell.angle_alpha   90.00
_cell.angle_beta   90.00
_cell.angle_gamma   90.00
#
_symmetry.space_group_name_H-M   'P 1'
#
loop_
_entity.id
_entity.type
_entity.pdbx_description
1 polymer ?
#
loop_
_entity_poly.entity_id
_entity_poly.type
_entity_poly.pdbx_seq_one_letter_code
_entity_poly.pdbx_strand_id
1 'polypeptide(L)'
;MSRTTPKPPCVYCGDTPVNHVVQFIDSSLEVCFGMITPKPKAHGFRFWQIHSSPTVKFLGRVCMDFLIYIQLIRASNDIDLALTKRTRVVWEEAVRRGIQMEQLIVLGKVIEQSRAHLPTKYAGEKFRFHYFQSIPVPPFRAESSSTWVDDKDVFKSIFQKEHLAVARGVCVITLQGALRAFSKINGPVIVKPRSGSRARHTSVNIVGREDFIEAYKRARQLCLYVMIEEYVPGDTYRALCVGQKVVGIIAFKKARVLGDGISTCDELLLRYNEKLDKEKVSPVKRDSWYFDALMHAGFSPKQIPLLGFPLLLAEHSERSNGGYNVDITDLVPQHTKEEIERASRVCEIEVIGFDIISEDLTNPDERFTFIEGNSLPYIEIHHDPTYGPARDVAGVIWDMWFPQNIGVLKKELKTNEQSQ
;
A
#
# COMPACT_ATOMS: atom_id res chain seq x y z
N MET A 1 28.28 28.93 -18.76
CA MET A 1 27.17 28.15 -18.15
C MET A 1 27.71 26.77 -17.88
N SER A 2 28.09 26.47 -16.62
CA SER A 2 28.57 25.14 -16.21
C SER A 2 27.39 24.16 -16.22
N ARG A 3 27.47 23.15 -17.07
CA ARG A 3 26.53 22.00 -17.02
C ARG A 3 26.77 21.28 -15.69
N THR A 4 25.91 21.53 -14.70
CA THR A 4 25.88 20.71 -13.50
C THR A 4 25.42 19.30 -13.92
N THR A 5 26.32 18.34 -13.83
CA THR A 5 25.94 16.91 -13.94
C THR A 5 24.79 16.62 -12.98
N PRO A 6 23.72 15.99 -13.43
CA PRO A 6 22.62 15.63 -12.53
C PRO A 6 23.19 14.75 -11.40
N LYS A 7 22.89 15.13 -10.15
CA LYS A 7 23.26 14.29 -8.99
C LYS A 7 22.69 12.87 -9.19
N PRO A 8 23.47 11.83 -8.88
CA PRO A 8 22.96 10.47 -8.97
C PRO A 8 21.68 10.33 -8.12
N PRO A 9 20.70 9.51 -8.56
CA PRO A 9 19.48 9.30 -7.79
C PRO A 9 19.82 8.76 -6.40
N CYS A 10 19.03 9.17 -5.40
CA CYS A 10 19.22 8.71 -4.03
C CYS A 10 18.96 7.21 -3.91
N VAL A 11 19.94 6.46 -3.45
CA VAL A 11 19.87 5.00 -3.29
C VAL A 11 18.70 4.59 -2.37
N TYR A 12 18.40 5.39 -1.34
CA TYR A 12 17.35 5.08 -0.36
C TYR A 12 15.93 5.45 -0.83
N CYS A 13 15.79 6.06 -1.99
CA CYS A 13 14.50 6.32 -2.62
C CYS A 13 13.99 5.16 -3.49
N GLY A 14 14.84 4.16 -3.78
CA GLY A 14 14.51 3.05 -4.68
C GLY A 14 14.21 3.53 -6.10
N ASP A 15 13.37 2.79 -6.81
CA ASP A 15 13.02 3.04 -8.22
C ASP A 15 12.20 4.32 -8.44
N THR A 16 11.78 4.98 -7.36
CA THR A 16 10.95 6.20 -7.44
C THR A 16 11.60 7.36 -6.70
N PRO A 17 12.68 7.95 -7.26
CA PRO A 17 13.39 9.05 -6.63
C PRO A 17 12.48 10.27 -6.43
N VAL A 18 12.64 10.94 -5.30
CA VAL A 18 11.90 12.16 -4.96
C VAL A 18 12.87 13.32 -4.70
N ASN A 19 12.39 14.54 -4.87
CA ASN A 19 13.12 15.71 -4.40
C ASN A 19 13.00 15.78 -2.88
N HIS A 20 14.11 15.53 -2.16
CA HIS A 20 14.12 15.43 -0.69
C HIS A 20 13.63 16.73 -0.02
N VAL A 21 13.96 17.90 -0.56
CA VAL A 21 13.54 19.19 0.02
C VAL A 21 12.02 19.35 -0.08
N VAL A 22 11.47 19.09 -1.27
CA VAL A 22 10.01 19.16 -1.49
C VAL A 22 9.30 18.13 -0.62
N GLN A 23 9.78 16.88 -0.61
CA GLN A 23 9.20 15.82 0.20
C GLN A 23 9.30 16.12 1.70
N PHE A 24 10.42 16.67 2.17
CA PHE A 24 10.59 17.06 3.58
C PHE A 24 9.58 18.13 4.00
N ILE A 25 9.40 19.16 3.17
CA ILE A 25 8.44 20.25 3.45
C ILE A 25 7.01 19.69 3.45
N ASP A 26 6.64 18.98 2.40
CA ASP A 26 5.31 18.41 2.21
C ASP A 26 4.94 17.45 3.35
N SER A 27 5.78 16.44 3.60
CA SER A 27 5.57 15.46 4.67
C SER A 27 5.55 16.08 6.07
N SER A 28 6.36 17.12 6.30
CA SER A 28 6.42 17.76 7.61
C SER A 28 5.20 18.64 7.84
N LEU A 29 4.72 19.34 6.81
CA LEU A 29 3.49 20.13 6.85
C LEU A 29 2.27 19.24 7.03
N GLU A 30 2.18 18.14 6.30
CA GLU A 30 1.09 17.15 6.43
C GLU A 30 0.95 16.68 7.89
N VAL A 31 2.05 16.31 8.53
CA VAL A 31 2.03 15.89 9.94
C VAL A 31 1.69 17.05 10.86
N CYS A 32 2.22 18.27 10.63
CA CYS A 32 1.86 19.46 11.43
C CYS A 32 0.38 19.78 11.33
N PHE A 33 -0.18 19.80 10.13
CA PHE A 33 -1.60 20.03 9.92
C PHE A 33 -2.45 18.93 10.57
N GLY A 34 -2.04 17.66 10.44
CA GLY A 34 -2.70 16.54 11.12
C GLY A 34 -2.66 16.62 12.65
N MET A 35 -1.66 17.30 13.24
CA MET A 35 -1.59 17.53 14.69
C MET A 35 -2.46 18.71 15.14
N ILE A 36 -2.62 19.72 14.28
CA ILE A 36 -3.42 20.94 14.58
C ILE A 36 -4.90 20.69 14.35
N THR A 37 -5.24 19.88 13.35
CA THR A 37 -6.63 19.45 13.14
C THR A 37 -7.03 18.53 14.29
N PRO A 38 -8.21 18.74 14.90
CA PRO A 38 -8.62 17.90 16.03
C PRO A 38 -8.67 16.44 15.57
N LYS A 39 -7.90 15.59 16.28
CA LYS A 39 -7.93 14.14 16.06
C LYS A 39 -9.37 13.68 16.13
N PRO A 40 -9.88 12.92 15.16
CA PRO A 40 -11.22 12.37 15.26
C PRO A 40 -11.25 11.53 16.54
N LYS A 41 -12.01 12.00 17.53
CA LYS A 41 -12.38 11.14 18.65
C LYS A 41 -13.26 10.06 18.07
N ALA A 42 -13.12 8.84 18.52
CA ALA A 42 -13.99 7.72 18.18
C ALA A 42 -15.48 8.02 18.39
N HIS A 43 -15.80 9.12 19.06
CA HIS A 43 -17.15 9.69 19.20
C HIS A 43 -17.04 11.21 19.18
N GLY A 44 -17.33 11.79 18.02
CA GLY A 44 -17.75 13.19 17.84
C GLY A 44 -16.64 14.24 17.83
N PHE A 45 -16.49 14.94 16.72
CA PHE A 45 -16.75 16.37 16.60
C PHE A 45 -16.50 16.91 15.16
N ARG A 46 -17.37 17.54 14.70
CA ARG A 46 -18.03 18.47 13.78
C ARG A 46 -17.21 19.28 12.76
N PHE A 47 -15.89 19.42 12.80
CA PHE A 47 -15.19 20.23 11.80
C PHE A 47 -15.00 19.49 10.45
N TRP A 48 -14.81 18.18 10.49
CA TRP A 48 -14.76 17.33 9.29
C TRP A 48 -16.13 17.09 8.66
N GLN A 49 -17.21 17.23 9.41
CA GLN A 49 -18.57 17.16 8.86
C GLN A 49 -18.87 18.31 7.89
N ILE A 50 -18.19 19.46 7.99
CA ILE A 50 -18.38 20.58 7.05
C ILE A 50 -17.87 20.17 5.66
N HIS A 51 -16.73 19.46 5.57
CA HIS A 51 -16.21 18.96 4.28
C HIS A 51 -16.98 17.75 3.75
N SER A 52 -17.70 17.04 4.59
CA SER A 52 -18.54 15.89 4.21
C SER A 52 -20.02 16.24 4.07
N SER A 53 -20.43 17.49 4.33
CA SER A 53 -21.84 17.87 4.24
C SER A 53 -22.37 17.64 2.80
N PRO A 54 -23.60 17.15 2.65
CA PRO A 54 -24.22 16.95 1.33
C PRO A 54 -24.19 18.21 0.48
N THR A 55 -24.32 19.38 1.09
CA THR A 55 -24.28 20.69 0.43
C THR A 55 -22.90 21.01 -0.15
N VAL A 56 -21.82 20.76 0.58
CA VAL A 56 -20.43 21.00 0.09
C VAL A 56 -20.09 20.01 -1.01
N LYS A 57 -20.48 18.75 -0.87
CA LYS A 57 -20.32 17.74 -1.93
C LYS A 57 -21.12 18.12 -3.19
N PHE A 58 -22.32 18.64 -3.03
CA PHE A 58 -23.15 19.13 -4.15
C PHE A 58 -22.49 20.34 -4.84
N LEU A 59 -22.09 21.36 -4.08
CA LEU A 59 -21.42 22.55 -4.63
C LEU A 59 -20.09 22.18 -5.34
N GLY A 60 -19.31 21.27 -4.78
CA GLY A 60 -18.09 20.78 -5.41
C GLY A 60 -18.36 20.12 -6.76
N ARG A 61 -19.44 19.34 -6.86
CA ARG A 61 -19.83 18.71 -8.15
C ARG A 61 -20.28 19.75 -9.17
N VAL A 62 -21.14 20.67 -8.76
CA VAL A 62 -21.59 21.76 -9.64
C VAL A 62 -20.41 22.59 -10.16
N CYS A 63 -19.45 22.87 -9.26
CA CYS A 63 -18.22 23.55 -9.65
C CYS A 63 -17.40 22.73 -10.66
N MET A 64 -17.24 21.43 -10.44
CA MET A 64 -16.51 20.54 -11.38
C MET A 64 -17.21 20.47 -12.72
N ASP A 65 -18.53 20.29 -12.75
CA ASP A 65 -19.31 20.27 -14.00
C ASP A 65 -19.19 21.60 -14.75
N PHE A 66 -19.21 22.74 -14.03
CA PHE A 66 -19.00 24.06 -14.60
C PHE A 66 -17.58 24.24 -15.17
N LEU A 67 -16.54 23.80 -14.44
CA LEU A 67 -15.14 23.86 -14.91
C LEU A 67 -14.93 23.00 -16.15
N ILE A 68 -15.63 21.89 -16.26
CA ILE A 68 -15.61 21.05 -17.47
C ILE A 68 -16.37 21.74 -18.62
N TYR A 69 -17.52 22.32 -18.33
CA TYR A 69 -18.32 23.05 -19.33
C TYR A 69 -17.53 24.21 -19.99
N ILE A 70 -16.79 24.98 -19.19
CA ILE A 70 -15.93 26.07 -19.69
C ILE A 70 -14.55 25.60 -20.18
N GLN A 71 -14.33 24.28 -20.27
CA GLN A 71 -13.12 23.61 -20.78
C GLN A 71 -11.81 23.91 -20.01
N LEU A 72 -11.88 24.44 -18.78
CA LEU A 72 -10.72 24.51 -17.89
C LEU A 72 -10.28 23.12 -17.42
N ILE A 73 -11.22 22.19 -17.29
CA ILE A 73 -10.98 20.77 -17.08
C ILE A 73 -11.51 20.03 -18.29
N ARG A 74 -10.72 19.14 -18.84
CA ARG A 74 -11.16 18.23 -19.90
C ARG A 74 -11.47 16.87 -19.31
N ALA A 75 -12.48 16.20 -19.83
CA ALA A 75 -12.79 14.81 -19.54
C ALA A 75 -12.53 13.98 -20.82
N SER A 76 -11.81 12.87 -20.69
CA SER A 76 -11.47 11.98 -21.78
C SER A 76 -11.89 10.56 -21.46
N ASN A 77 -12.47 9.87 -22.40
CA ASN A 77 -12.83 8.44 -22.31
C ASN A 77 -11.71 7.52 -22.81
N ASP A 78 -10.52 8.05 -23.02
CA ASP A 78 -9.35 7.28 -23.41
C ASP A 78 -8.74 6.57 -22.18
N ILE A 79 -8.84 5.23 -22.15
CA ILE A 79 -8.33 4.40 -21.05
C ILE A 79 -6.82 4.45 -20.93
N ASP A 80 -6.09 4.79 -21.99
CA ASP A 80 -4.63 4.90 -21.95
C ASP A 80 -4.15 6.11 -21.14
N LEU A 81 -5.07 7.02 -20.80
CA LEU A 81 -4.83 8.12 -19.86
C LEU A 81 -4.99 7.72 -18.39
N ALA A 82 -5.36 6.47 -18.09
CA ALA A 82 -5.43 5.99 -16.71
C ALA A 82 -4.03 6.07 -16.05
N LEU A 83 -3.88 6.98 -15.08
CA LEU A 83 -2.58 7.29 -14.46
C LEU A 83 -1.98 6.12 -13.67
N THR A 84 -2.83 5.27 -13.12
CA THR A 84 -2.39 4.15 -12.28
C THR A 84 -2.97 2.84 -12.79
N LYS A 85 -2.26 1.74 -12.55
CA LYS A 85 -2.77 0.39 -12.84
C LYS A 85 -4.08 0.13 -12.08
N ARG A 86 -4.22 0.66 -10.87
CA ARG A 86 -5.45 0.62 -10.08
C ARG A 86 -6.63 1.25 -10.82
N THR A 87 -6.47 2.47 -11.34
CA THR A 87 -7.50 3.14 -12.15
C THR A 87 -7.84 2.33 -13.40
N ARG A 88 -6.84 1.71 -14.02
CA ARG A 88 -7.02 0.92 -15.24
C ARG A 88 -7.91 -0.31 -15.00
N VAL A 89 -7.64 -1.11 -13.96
CA VAL A 89 -8.46 -2.32 -13.66
C VAL A 89 -9.89 -1.95 -13.28
N VAL A 90 -10.09 -0.84 -12.56
CA VAL A 90 -11.42 -0.29 -12.23
C VAL A 90 -12.15 0.12 -13.51
N TRP A 91 -11.45 0.74 -14.45
CA TRP A 91 -12.02 1.20 -15.72
C TRP A 91 -12.39 0.03 -16.63
N GLU A 92 -11.50 -0.95 -16.80
CA GLU A 92 -11.75 -2.16 -17.59
C GLU A 92 -13.01 -2.88 -17.11
N GLU A 93 -13.20 -2.97 -15.79
CA GLU A 93 -14.41 -3.57 -15.22
C GLU A 93 -15.64 -2.68 -15.45
N ALA A 94 -15.51 -1.36 -15.34
CA ALA A 94 -16.60 -0.43 -15.64
C ALA A 94 -17.11 -0.61 -17.09
N VAL A 95 -16.18 -0.72 -18.05
CA VAL A 95 -16.52 -0.94 -19.48
C VAL A 95 -17.26 -2.26 -19.65
N ARG A 96 -16.81 -3.35 -19.01
CA ARG A 96 -17.52 -4.64 -19.04
C ARG A 96 -18.97 -4.54 -18.53
N ARG A 97 -19.24 -3.63 -17.60
CA ARG A 97 -20.57 -3.36 -17.03
C ARG A 97 -21.39 -2.33 -17.81
N GLY A 98 -20.86 -1.81 -18.91
CA GLY A 98 -21.50 -0.73 -19.67
C GLY A 98 -21.51 0.62 -18.96
N ILE A 99 -20.60 0.83 -17.99
CA ILE A 99 -20.41 2.07 -17.29
C ILE A 99 -19.38 2.90 -18.04
N GLN A 100 -19.77 4.10 -18.45
CA GLN A 100 -18.86 5.03 -19.11
C GLN A 100 -17.99 5.73 -18.09
N MET A 101 -16.66 5.64 -18.25
CA MET A 101 -15.68 6.33 -17.44
C MET A 101 -14.91 7.37 -18.24
N GLU A 102 -14.45 8.39 -17.54
CA GLU A 102 -13.61 9.45 -18.10
C GLU A 102 -12.52 9.85 -17.10
N GLN A 103 -11.33 10.11 -17.63
CA GLN A 103 -10.19 10.65 -16.90
C GLN A 103 -10.19 12.16 -16.98
N LEU A 104 -9.89 12.84 -15.87
CA LEU A 104 -9.84 14.30 -15.85
C LEU A 104 -8.44 14.84 -16.17
N ILE A 105 -8.41 15.91 -16.95
CA ILE A 105 -7.21 16.60 -17.42
C ILE A 105 -7.35 18.08 -17.07
N VAL A 106 -6.43 18.58 -16.23
CA VAL A 106 -6.37 19.97 -15.79
C VAL A 106 -5.17 20.66 -16.42
N LEU A 107 -5.38 21.74 -17.14
CA LEU A 107 -4.30 22.49 -17.81
C LEU A 107 -3.37 21.59 -18.65
N GLY A 108 -3.94 20.60 -19.34
CA GLY A 108 -3.20 19.65 -20.17
C GLY A 108 -2.49 18.52 -19.42
N LYS A 109 -2.58 18.48 -18.08
CA LYS A 109 -2.03 17.40 -17.25
C LYS A 109 -3.13 16.46 -16.79
N VAL A 110 -2.93 15.17 -16.98
CA VAL A 110 -3.79 14.14 -16.40
C VAL A 110 -3.64 14.17 -14.88
N ILE A 111 -4.76 14.15 -14.16
CA ILE A 111 -4.79 14.11 -12.69
C ILE A 111 -5.41 12.79 -12.22
N GLU A 112 -5.08 12.32 -11.03
CA GLU A 112 -5.62 11.08 -10.47
C GLU A 112 -7.08 11.27 -9.98
N GLN A 113 -7.91 11.82 -10.86
CA GLN A 113 -9.35 11.99 -10.65
C GLN A 113 -10.08 11.48 -11.87
N SER A 114 -11.05 10.63 -11.65
CA SER A 114 -11.92 10.08 -12.68
C SER A 114 -13.37 10.39 -12.39
N ARG A 115 -14.23 10.29 -13.41
CA ARG A 115 -15.67 10.30 -13.21
C ARG A 115 -16.31 9.11 -13.93
N ALA A 116 -17.36 8.57 -13.35
CA ALA A 116 -18.17 7.52 -13.95
C ALA A 116 -19.58 8.04 -14.23
N HIS A 117 -20.12 7.68 -15.40
CA HIS A 117 -21.50 7.94 -15.77
C HIS A 117 -22.32 6.69 -15.48
N LEU A 118 -23.03 6.71 -14.37
CA LEU A 118 -23.87 5.58 -13.98
C LEU A 118 -25.23 5.66 -14.71
N PRO A 119 -25.77 4.51 -15.17
CA PRO A 119 -27.13 4.45 -15.69
C PRO A 119 -28.13 4.99 -14.67
N THR A 120 -29.12 5.77 -15.13
CA THR A 120 -30.12 6.46 -14.29
C THR A 120 -30.87 5.55 -13.31
N LYS A 121 -31.10 4.29 -13.73
CA LYS A 121 -31.74 3.26 -12.86
C LYS A 121 -30.97 2.93 -11.56
N TYR A 122 -29.68 3.31 -11.49
CA TYR A 122 -28.82 3.01 -10.35
C TYR A 122 -28.38 4.26 -9.58
N ALA A 123 -28.30 5.41 -10.25
CA ALA A 123 -27.79 6.66 -9.67
C ALA A 123 -28.87 7.53 -9.01
N GLY A 124 -30.17 7.20 -9.25
CA GLY A 124 -31.25 8.15 -9.00
C GLY A 124 -31.17 9.37 -9.94
N GLU A 125 -32.27 10.08 -10.15
CA GLU A 125 -32.34 11.16 -11.15
C GLU A 125 -31.41 12.36 -10.88
N LYS A 126 -30.79 12.45 -9.72
CA LYS A 126 -30.05 13.66 -9.27
C LYS A 126 -28.56 13.70 -9.68
N PHE A 127 -27.92 12.61 -10.05
CA PHE A 127 -26.48 12.61 -10.28
C PHE A 127 -26.07 11.83 -11.53
N ARG A 128 -25.78 12.56 -12.57
CA ARG A 128 -25.30 12.01 -13.84
C ARG A 128 -23.86 11.46 -13.75
N PHE A 129 -23.00 12.12 -12.95
CA PHE A 129 -21.59 11.82 -12.84
C PHE A 129 -21.17 11.62 -11.39
N HIS A 130 -20.32 10.62 -11.15
CA HIS A 130 -19.66 10.38 -9.89
C HIS A 130 -18.17 10.61 -10.04
N TYR A 131 -17.65 11.56 -9.28
CA TYR A 131 -16.22 11.88 -9.23
C TYR A 131 -15.56 11.09 -8.11
N PHE A 132 -14.40 10.50 -8.39
CA PHE A 132 -13.62 9.72 -7.42
C PHE A 132 -12.14 9.69 -7.78
N GLN A 133 -11.31 9.46 -6.77
CA GLN A 133 -9.88 9.26 -6.94
C GLN A 133 -9.62 7.75 -7.06
N SER A 134 -9.39 7.26 -8.27
CA SER A 134 -9.03 5.87 -8.60
C SER A 134 -10.03 4.77 -8.21
N ILE A 135 -10.68 4.85 -7.03
CA ILE A 135 -11.60 3.82 -6.51
C ILE A 135 -13.01 4.40 -6.37
N PRO A 136 -14.02 3.88 -7.10
CA PRO A 136 -15.38 4.35 -7.05
C PRO A 136 -16.11 3.80 -5.81
N VAL A 137 -16.23 4.59 -4.76
CA VAL A 137 -17.04 4.25 -3.59
C VAL A 137 -18.40 4.95 -3.69
N PRO A 138 -19.52 4.23 -3.50
CA PRO A 138 -20.85 4.82 -3.55
C PRO A 138 -21.02 5.95 -2.52
N PRO A 139 -21.62 7.11 -2.88
CA PRO A 139 -21.76 8.25 -1.97
C PRO A 139 -22.58 7.93 -0.72
N PHE A 140 -23.52 7.00 -0.80
CA PHE A 140 -24.33 6.56 0.33
C PHE A 140 -23.59 5.64 1.31
N ARG A 141 -22.41 5.13 0.91
CA ARG A 141 -21.49 4.36 1.77
C ARG A 141 -20.28 5.18 2.21
N ALA A 142 -20.00 6.31 1.55
CA ALA A 142 -18.84 7.14 1.82
C ALA A 142 -19.08 8.11 3.01
N GLU A 143 -19.74 7.69 4.08
CA GLU A 143 -20.00 8.56 5.23
C GLU A 143 -18.74 8.89 6.04
N SER A 144 -17.71 8.08 5.96
CA SER A 144 -16.42 8.36 6.59
C SER A 144 -15.28 8.27 5.57
N SER A 145 -14.80 9.41 5.12
CA SER A 145 -13.44 9.51 4.60
C SER A 145 -12.49 9.66 5.79
N SER A 146 -12.22 8.58 6.51
CA SER A 146 -11.31 8.67 7.64
C SER A 146 -9.87 8.69 7.12
N THR A 147 -9.38 9.89 6.85
CA THR A 147 -8.00 10.15 6.42
C THR A 147 -6.94 9.73 7.46
N TRP A 148 -7.37 9.45 8.70
CA TRP A 148 -6.49 9.04 9.78
C TRP A 148 -5.83 7.68 9.54
N VAL A 149 -6.40 6.84 8.70
CA VAL A 149 -5.86 5.50 8.39
C VAL A 149 -4.48 5.59 7.76
N ASP A 150 -4.23 6.62 6.95
CA ASP A 150 -2.96 6.83 6.28
C ASP A 150 -1.90 7.48 7.21
N ASP A 151 -2.29 8.00 8.39
CA ASP A 151 -1.35 8.49 9.42
C ASP A 151 -0.92 7.34 10.34
N LYS A 152 0.31 6.89 10.18
CA LYS A 152 0.89 5.74 10.90
C LYS A 152 0.80 5.83 12.43
N ASP A 153 0.90 7.04 13.00
CA ASP A 153 0.85 7.25 14.45
C ASP A 153 -0.60 7.20 14.96
N VAL A 154 -1.51 7.83 14.23
CA VAL A 154 -2.95 7.80 14.56
C VAL A 154 -3.52 6.40 14.38
N PHE A 155 -3.19 5.73 13.26
CA PHE A 155 -3.57 4.35 12.99
C PHE A 155 -3.20 3.42 14.16
N LYS A 156 -1.94 3.44 14.59
CA LYS A 156 -1.47 2.63 15.70
C LYS A 156 -2.16 2.97 17.01
N SER A 157 -2.36 4.25 17.30
CA SER A 157 -3.04 4.69 18.53
C SER A 157 -4.48 4.18 18.61
N ILE A 158 -5.21 4.17 17.48
CA ILE A 158 -6.58 3.66 17.42
C ILE A 158 -6.59 2.14 17.52
N PHE A 159 -5.74 1.45 16.78
CA PHE A 159 -5.66 0.00 16.80
C PHE A 159 -5.28 -0.56 18.19
N GLN A 160 -4.36 0.10 18.88
CA GLN A 160 -4.05 -0.25 20.28
C GLN A 160 -5.23 -0.12 21.23
N LYS A 161 -6.05 0.94 21.08
CA LYS A 161 -7.27 1.13 21.87
C LYS A 161 -8.33 0.07 21.59
N GLU A 162 -8.40 -0.38 20.35
CA GLU A 162 -9.31 -1.41 19.89
C GLU A 162 -8.75 -2.84 20.09
N HIS A 163 -7.63 -2.98 20.81
CA HIS A 163 -6.98 -4.27 21.09
C HIS A 163 -6.63 -5.04 19.80
N LEU A 164 -6.26 -4.33 18.73
CA LEU A 164 -5.69 -4.89 17.52
C LEU A 164 -4.16 -4.87 17.60
N ALA A 165 -3.51 -5.95 17.19
CA ALA A 165 -2.06 -6.09 17.28
C ALA A 165 -1.36 -5.13 16.33
N VAL A 166 -0.55 -4.19 16.84
CA VAL A 166 0.32 -3.29 16.10
C VAL A 166 1.70 -3.24 16.71
N ALA A 167 2.73 -3.04 15.90
CA ALA A 167 4.09 -2.85 16.39
C ALA A 167 4.16 -1.63 17.33
N ARG A 168 4.76 -1.82 18.50
CA ARG A 168 4.97 -0.71 19.45
C ARG A 168 5.97 0.28 18.88
N GLY A 169 5.69 1.56 19.02
CA GLY A 169 6.57 2.57 18.50
C GLY A 169 6.25 3.96 19.01
N VAL A 170 7.12 4.90 18.68
CA VAL A 170 6.98 6.29 19.06
C VAL A 170 7.47 7.21 17.95
N CYS A 171 6.80 8.33 17.80
CA CYS A 171 7.18 9.39 16.90
C CYS A 171 8.05 10.43 17.62
N VAL A 172 9.20 10.79 17.04
CA VAL A 172 10.17 11.71 17.61
C VAL A 172 10.63 12.76 16.60
N ILE A 173 11.10 13.91 17.12
CA ILE A 173 11.61 15.01 16.28
C ILE A 173 13.14 15.12 16.44
N THR A 174 13.69 14.86 17.63
CA THR A 174 15.08 15.08 17.95
C THR A 174 15.86 13.77 18.07
N LEU A 175 17.14 13.80 17.71
CA LEU A 175 18.02 12.63 17.87
C LEU A 175 18.07 12.16 19.33
N GLN A 176 18.05 13.09 20.30
CA GLN A 176 18.06 12.72 21.72
C GLN A 176 16.77 11.99 22.11
N GLY A 177 15.61 12.43 21.62
CA GLY A 177 14.34 11.74 21.78
C GLY A 177 14.38 10.35 21.15
N ALA A 178 14.97 10.25 19.95
CA ALA A 178 15.16 8.99 19.24
C ALA A 178 16.02 7.99 20.02
N LEU A 179 17.16 8.44 20.54
CA LEU A 179 18.05 7.59 21.36
C LEU A 179 17.38 7.10 22.65
N ARG A 180 16.56 7.94 23.29
CA ARG A 180 15.75 7.52 24.45
C ARG A 180 14.70 6.49 24.09
N ALA A 181 14.08 6.62 22.91
CA ALA A 181 13.13 5.64 22.42
C ALA A 181 13.81 4.30 22.10
N PHE A 182 14.94 4.35 21.41
CA PHE A 182 15.74 3.17 21.08
C PHE A 182 16.17 2.39 22.33
N SER A 183 16.64 3.10 23.38
CA SER A 183 17.06 2.45 24.63
C SER A 183 15.91 1.79 25.42
N LYS A 184 14.64 2.11 25.11
CA LYS A 184 13.47 1.52 25.78
C LYS A 184 12.90 0.31 25.05
N ILE A 185 13.28 0.09 23.80
CA ILE A 185 12.85 -1.06 23.01
C ILE A 185 13.88 -2.17 23.18
N ASN A 186 13.45 -3.28 23.76
CA ASN A 186 14.29 -4.47 23.91
C ASN A 186 14.26 -5.25 22.61
N GLY A 187 15.27 -5.08 21.76
CA GLY A 187 15.40 -5.79 20.50
C GLY A 187 15.67 -4.87 19.32
N PRO A 188 15.69 -5.42 18.11
CA PRO A 188 15.87 -4.65 16.89
C PRO A 188 14.74 -3.64 16.68
N VAL A 189 15.04 -2.54 15.98
CA VAL A 189 14.05 -1.51 15.66
C VAL A 189 13.96 -1.25 14.17
N ILE A 190 12.83 -0.66 13.77
CA ILE A 190 12.62 -0.02 12.49
C ILE A 190 12.67 1.49 12.70
N VAL A 191 13.38 2.19 11.80
CA VAL A 191 13.46 3.66 11.77
C VAL A 191 12.96 4.13 10.42
N LYS A 192 11.89 4.95 10.41
CA LYS A 192 11.25 5.40 9.16
C LYS A 192 10.71 6.83 9.27
N PRO A 193 10.52 7.57 8.16
CA PRO A 193 9.75 8.81 8.16
C PRO A 193 8.31 8.53 8.63
N ARG A 194 7.70 9.44 9.40
CA ARG A 194 6.29 9.30 9.82
C ARG A 194 5.33 9.36 8.62
N SER A 195 5.55 10.30 7.71
CA SER A 195 4.85 10.38 6.44
C SER A 195 5.78 9.98 5.29
N GLY A 196 5.25 9.28 4.32
CA GLY A 196 5.96 8.76 3.16
C GLY A 196 5.47 7.37 2.78
N SER A 197 5.73 6.97 1.55
CA SER A 197 5.30 5.70 0.96
C SER A 197 6.47 4.90 0.38
N ARG A 198 6.22 3.64 0.04
CA ARG A 198 7.17 2.74 -0.63
C ARG A 198 8.47 2.50 0.14
N ALA A 199 8.38 2.42 1.47
CA ALA A 199 9.52 2.19 2.38
C ALA A 199 10.74 3.12 2.16
N ARG A 200 10.56 4.28 1.50
CA ARG A 200 11.66 5.22 1.27
C ARG A 200 12.28 5.67 2.58
N HIS A 201 13.63 5.67 2.64
CA HIS A 201 14.41 6.05 3.81
C HIS A 201 14.02 5.29 5.09
N THR A 202 13.45 4.10 4.94
CA THR A 202 13.17 3.16 6.03
C THR A 202 14.39 2.28 6.25
N SER A 203 14.78 2.11 7.51
CA SER A 203 15.83 1.18 7.93
C SER A 203 15.22 0.15 8.87
N VAL A 204 15.46 -1.12 8.60
CA VAL A 204 14.88 -2.25 9.33
C VAL A 204 15.93 -3.03 10.07
N ASN A 205 15.53 -3.74 11.14
CA ASN A 205 16.38 -4.65 11.93
C ASN A 205 17.64 -3.97 12.51
N ILE A 206 17.48 -2.74 13.01
CA ILE A 206 18.59 -1.95 13.56
C ILE A 206 18.82 -2.33 15.02
N VAL A 207 20.03 -2.80 15.31
CA VAL A 207 20.46 -3.24 16.67
C VAL A 207 21.54 -2.31 17.22
N GLY A 208 22.49 -1.87 16.39
CA GLY A 208 23.63 -1.05 16.78
C GLY A 208 23.26 0.43 16.98
N ARG A 209 23.90 1.09 17.98
CA ARG A 209 23.68 2.52 18.24
C ARG A 209 24.14 3.40 17.07
N GLU A 210 25.24 3.05 16.43
CA GLU A 210 25.79 3.82 15.30
C GLU A 210 24.90 3.70 14.10
N ASP A 211 24.47 2.48 13.74
CA ASP A 211 23.52 2.21 12.68
C ASP A 211 22.19 2.91 12.92
N PHE A 212 21.74 2.95 14.18
CA PHE A 212 20.54 3.67 14.57
C PHE A 212 20.64 5.17 14.30
N ILE A 213 21.77 5.80 14.65
CA ILE A 213 22.00 7.23 14.39
C ILE A 213 21.96 7.52 12.88
N GLU A 214 22.58 6.68 12.07
CA GLU A 214 22.56 6.83 10.60
C GLU A 214 21.15 6.59 10.04
N ALA A 215 20.43 5.59 10.53
CA ALA A 215 19.03 5.34 10.16
C ALA A 215 18.14 6.54 10.50
N TYR A 216 18.31 7.14 11.69
CA TYR A 216 17.58 8.36 12.08
C TYR A 216 17.89 9.53 11.14
N LYS A 217 19.16 9.81 10.85
CA LYS A 217 19.57 10.87 9.92
C LYS A 217 18.98 10.65 8.53
N ARG A 218 18.96 9.40 8.07
CA ARG A 218 18.37 8.99 6.79
C ARG A 218 16.87 9.29 6.75
N ALA A 219 16.11 8.85 7.73
CA ALA A 219 14.67 9.10 7.81
C ALA A 219 14.34 10.60 7.88
N ARG A 220 15.16 11.38 8.59
CA ARG A 220 15.04 12.84 8.71
C ARG A 220 15.21 13.61 7.39
N GLN A 221 15.79 13.01 6.37
CA GLN A 221 15.90 13.66 5.06
C GLN A 221 14.55 13.84 4.37
N LEU A 222 13.54 13.04 4.70
CA LEU A 222 12.23 13.09 4.08
C LEU A 222 11.13 13.67 4.97
N CYS A 223 11.28 13.63 6.30
CA CYS A 223 10.26 14.14 7.23
C CYS A 223 10.88 14.62 8.55
N LEU A 224 10.34 15.71 9.11
CA LEU A 224 10.74 16.23 10.42
C LEU A 224 10.46 15.21 11.54
N TYR A 225 9.42 14.41 11.37
CA TYR A 225 8.95 13.43 12.33
C TYR A 225 9.42 12.04 11.94
N VAL A 226 10.11 11.36 12.85
CA VAL A 226 10.67 10.02 12.64
C VAL A 226 9.97 9.04 13.54
N MET A 227 9.49 7.93 12.97
CA MET A 227 8.94 6.79 13.71
C MET A 227 10.05 5.82 14.08
N ILE A 228 10.07 5.39 15.33
CA ILE A 228 10.92 4.32 15.84
C ILE A 228 10.00 3.24 16.36
N GLU A 229 10.10 2.05 15.81
CA GLU A 229 9.21 0.93 16.10
C GLU A 229 10.00 -0.33 16.42
N GLU A 230 9.41 -1.21 17.21
CA GLU A 230 9.95 -2.56 17.36
C GLU A 230 9.95 -3.27 16.01
N TYR A 231 11.01 -4.02 15.74
CA TYR A 231 11.06 -4.88 14.57
C TYR A 231 10.21 -6.12 14.82
N VAL A 232 9.25 -6.35 13.93
CA VAL A 232 8.44 -7.57 13.92
C VAL A 232 9.00 -8.49 12.82
N PRO A 233 9.46 -9.70 13.18
CA PRO A 233 9.94 -10.66 12.19
C PRO A 233 8.80 -11.19 11.32
N GLY A 234 9.12 -11.65 10.13
CA GLY A 234 8.16 -12.29 9.22
C GLY A 234 8.14 -11.72 7.82
N ASP A 235 7.28 -12.30 7.02
CA ASP A 235 6.95 -11.82 5.67
C ASP A 235 5.85 -10.76 5.73
N THR A 236 5.82 -9.90 4.72
CA THR A 236 4.78 -8.88 4.58
C THR A 236 3.62 -9.41 3.76
N TYR A 237 2.41 -9.10 4.19
CA TYR A 237 1.17 -9.45 3.49
C TYR A 237 0.33 -8.21 3.25
N ARG A 238 -0.39 -8.16 2.14
CA ARG A 238 -1.41 -7.17 1.85
C ARG A 238 -2.78 -7.83 1.94
N ALA A 239 -3.55 -7.49 2.97
CA ALA A 239 -4.94 -7.89 3.06
C ALA A 239 -5.84 -6.75 2.57
N LEU A 240 -6.73 -7.05 1.64
CA LEU A 240 -7.66 -6.10 1.06
C LEU A 240 -9.08 -6.40 1.51
N CYS A 241 -9.75 -5.38 2.05
CA CYS A 241 -11.15 -5.43 2.42
C CYS A 241 -11.98 -4.51 1.52
N VAL A 242 -13.14 -5.01 1.11
CA VAL A 242 -14.19 -4.25 0.41
C VAL A 242 -15.52 -4.51 1.11
N GLY A 243 -16.23 -3.43 1.49
CA GLY A 243 -17.46 -3.55 2.26
C GLY A 243 -17.26 -4.30 3.58
N GLN A 244 -16.12 -4.07 4.24
CA GLN A 244 -15.72 -4.71 5.51
C GLN A 244 -15.52 -6.23 5.43
N LYS A 245 -15.34 -6.78 4.22
CA LYS A 245 -15.05 -8.20 3.98
C LYS A 245 -13.69 -8.36 3.30
N VAL A 246 -12.92 -9.33 3.73
CA VAL A 246 -11.68 -9.71 3.07
C VAL A 246 -11.99 -10.26 1.67
N VAL A 247 -11.42 -9.62 0.64
CA VAL A 247 -11.60 -10.02 -0.76
C VAL A 247 -10.32 -10.56 -1.38
N GLY A 248 -9.17 -10.28 -0.79
CA GLY A 248 -7.89 -10.78 -1.25
C GLY A 248 -6.79 -10.63 -0.22
N ILE A 249 -5.89 -11.60 -0.15
CA ILE A 249 -4.68 -11.55 0.67
C ILE A 249 -3.49 -11.97 -0.20
N ILE A 250 -2.52 -11.07 -0.34
CA ILE A 250 -1.29 -11.27 -1.08
C ILE A 250 -0.12 -11.42 -0.11
N ALA A 251 0.67 -12.48 -0.25
CA ALA A 251 1.97 -12.62 0.37
C ALA A 251 3.05 -12.01 -0.52
N PHE A 252 3.87 -11.10 0.02
CA PHE A 252 5.04 -10.57 -0.66
C PHE A 252 6.26 -11.39 -0.29
N LYS A 253 6.81 -12.10 -1.26
CA LYS A 253 7.96 -12.96 -1.07
C LYS A 253 9.23 -12.30 -1.58
N LYS A 254 10.22 -12.19 -0.71
CA LYS A 254 11.57 -11.72 -1.08
C LYS A 254 12.32 -12.82 -1.82
N ALA A 255 13.26 -12.42 -2.67
CA ALA A 255 14.19 -13.35 -3.30
C ALA A 255 15.03 -14.05 -2.21
N ARG A 256 14.79 -15.34 -1.98
CA ARG A 256 15.43 -16.15 -0.93
C ARG A 256 15.83 -17.51 -1.49
N VAL A 257 16.97 -17.99 -1.05
CA VAL A 257 17.44 -19.36 -1.31
C VAL A 257 17.85 -20.03 -0.02
N LEU A 258 17.90 -21.34 -0.03
CA LEU A 258 18.54 -22.12 1.04
C LEU A 258 19.96 -22.45 0.62
N GLY A 259 20.91 -22.23 1.51
CA GLY A 259 22.28 -22.71 1.34
C GLY A 259 22.29 -24.23 1.10
N ASP A 260 23.13 -24.69 0.19
CA ASP A 260 23.30 -26.10 -0.10
C ASP A 260 24.61 -26.68 0.51
N GLY A 261 25.39 -25.85 1.22
CA GLY A 261 26.66 -26.21 1.82
C GLY A 261 27.82 -26.43 0.81
N ILE A 262 27.59 -26.14 -0.47
CA ILE A 262 28.53 -26.41 -1.56
C ILE A 262 28.74 -25.18 -2.44
N SER A 263 27.64 -24.49 -2.80
CA SER A 263 27.66 -23.37 -3.73
C SER A 263 27.90 -22.03 -3.01
N THR A 264 28.66 -21.19 -3.67
CA THR A 264 28.84 -19.79 -3.22
C THR A 264 27.54 -18.99 -3.33
N CYS A 265 27.46 -17.84 -2.65
CA CYS A 265 26.30 -16.94 -2.75
C CYS A 265 26.05 -16.50 -4.21
N ASP A 266 27.11 -16.21 -5.00
CA ASP A 266 26.99 -15.87 -6.41
C ASP A 266 26.42 -17.02 -7.25
N GLU A 267 26.82 -18.27 -7.00
CA GLU A 267 26.29 -19.45 -7.69
C GLU A 267 24.82 -19.72 -7.32
N LEU A 268 24.47 -19.52 -6.06
CA LEU A 268 23.08 -19.62 -5.60
C LEU A 268 22.20 -18.53 -6.25
N LEU A 269 22.71 -17.31 -6.42
CA LEU A 269 22.03 -16.24 -7.15
C LEU A 269 21.77 -16.64 -8.60
N LEU A 270 22.76 -17.18 -9.30
CA LEU A 270 22.61 -17.62 -10.69
C LEU A 270 21.54 -18.72 -10.81
N ARG A 271 21.60 -19.74 -9.96
CA ARG A 271 20.59 -20.82 -9.92
C ARG A 271 19.18 -20.32 -9.59
N TYR A 272 19.07 -19.33 -8.70
CA TYR A 272 17.79 -18.69 -8.40
C TYR A 272 17.21 -18.03 -9.66
N ASN A 273 18.02 -17.22 -10.34
CA ASN A 273 17.62 -16.50 -11.55
C ASN A 273 17.30 -17.43 -12.73
N GLU A 274 17.93 -18.61 -12.81
CA GLU A 274 17.61 -19.62 -13.82
C GLU A 274 16.23 -20.24 -13.61
N LYS A 275 15.81 -20.39 -12.36
CA LYS A 275 14.52 -21.02 -11.99
C LYS A 275 13.33 -20.05 -12.01
N LEU A 276 13.58 -18.73 -12.11
CA LEU A 276 12.51 -17.74 -12.16
C LEU A 276 11.69 -17.86 -13.45
N ASP A 277 10.38 -17.68 -13.31
CA ASP A 277 9.50 -17.40 -14.44
C ASP A 277 9.79 -15.99 -14.96
N LYS A 278 10.63 -15.92 -15.99
CA LYS A 278 11.16 -14.66 -16.53
C LYS A 278 10.09 -13.77 -17.19
N GLU A 279 8.93 -14.32 -17.51
CA GLU A 279 7.80 -13.55 -18.02
C GLU A 279 7.09 -12.79 -16.89
N LYS A 280 7.16 -13.31 -15.66
CA LYS A 280 6.49 -12.74 -14.48
C LYS A 280 7.40 -11.98 -13.54
N VAL A 281 8.66 -12.39 -13.43
CA VAL A 281 9.59 -11.86 -12.42
C VAL A 281 10.94 -11.58 -13.07
N SER A 282 11.46 -10.36 -12.89
CA SER A 282 12.80 -10.01 -13.35
C SER A 282 13.86 -10.66 -12.46
N PRO A 283 15.00 -11.05 -13.03
CA PRO A 283 16.12 -11.62 -12.25
C PRO A 283 16.62 -10.66 -11.17
N VAL A 284 17.09 -11.21 -10.06
CA VAL A 284 17.85 -10.46 -9.06
C VAL A 284 19.13 -9.94 -9.71
N LYS A 285 19.34 -8.63 -9.61
CA LYS A 285 20.55 -7.98 -10.11
C LYS A 285 21.68 -8.13 -9.09
N ARG A 286 22.90 -8.33 -9.61
CA ARG A 286 24.11 -8.33 -8.79
C ARG A 286 24.57 -6.88 -8.57
N ASP A 287 23.79 -6.10 -7.82
CA ASP A 287 23.98 -4.69 -7.53
C ASP A 287 24.11 -4.42 -6.01
N SER A 288 24.03 -3.16 -5.59
CA SER A 288 24.13 -2.79 -4.19
C SER A 288 23.11 -3.49 -3.29
N TRP A 289 21.90 -3.77 -3.77
CA TRP A 289 20.84 -4.44 -3.02
C TRP A 289 21.22 -5.90 -2.68
N TYR A 290 21.83 -6.59 -3.63
CA TYR A 290 22.35 -7.94 -3.41
C TYR A 290 23.50 -7.92 -2.40
N PHE A 291 24.46 -6.99 -2.56
CA PHE A 291 25.59 -6.90 -1.64
C PHE A 291 25.16 -6.49 -0.22
N ASP A 292 24.20 -5.60 -0.09
CA ASP A 292 23.67 -5.19 1.21
C ASP A 292 22.96 -6.37 1.90
N ALA A 293 22.15 -7.14 1.16
CA ALA A 293 21.50 -8.34 1.69
C ALA A 293 22.51 -9.38 2.21
N LEU A 294 23.57 -9.62 1.45
CA LEU A 294 24.64 -10.52 1.89
C LEU A 294 25.37 -9.99 3.12
N MET A 295 25.73 -8.72 3.12
CA MET A 295 26.45 -8.08 4.23
C MET A 295 25.62 -8.15 5.53
N HIS A 296 24.31 -7.88 5.46
CA HIS A 296 23.42 -8.01 6.61
C HIS A 296 23.32 -9.45 7.13
N ALA A 297 23.46 -10.43 6.25
CA ALA A 297 23.51 -11.84 6.65
C ALA A 297 24.89 -12.31 7.08
N GLY A 298 25.91 -11.44 7.04
CA GLY A 298 27.30 -11.77 7.40
C GLY A 298 28.06 -12.56 6.32
N PHE A 299 27.63 -12.47 5.06
CA PHE A 299 28.23 -13.18 3.94
C PHE A 299 28.89 -12.24 2.94
N SER A 300 29.85 -12.80 2.20
CA SER A 300 30.39 -12.23 0.95
C SER A 300 29.97 -13.07 -0.24
N PRO A 301 30.02 -12.54 -1.49
CA PRO A 301 29.58 -13.25 -2.69
C PRO A 301 30.24 -14.63 -2.93
N LYS A 302 31.47 -14.79 -2.47
CA LYS A 302 32.25 -16.01 -2.64
C LYS A 302 32.17 -17.00 -1.47
N GLN A 303 31.48 -16.63 -0.39
CA GLN A 303 31.27 -17.53 0.74
C GLN A 303 30.18 -18.56 0.43
N ILE A 304 30.31 -19.72 1.05
CA ILE A 304 29.39 -20.84 0.93
C ILE A 304 28.49 -20.85 2.18
N PRO A 305 27.19 -20.57 2.05
CA PRO A 305 26.26 -20.69 3.18
C PRO A 305 26.09 -22.15 3.59
N LEU A 306 25.92 -22.37 4.91
CA LEU A 306 25.66 -23.71 5.44
C LEU A 306 24.39 -24.31 4.82
N LEU A 307 24.34 -25.63 4.77
CA LEU A 307 23.15 -26.35 4.31
C LEU A 307 21.91 -25.94 5.12
N GLY A 308 20.85 -25.53 4.41
CA GLY A 308 19.59 -25.09 5.01
C GLY A 308 19.59 -23.64 5.52
N PHE A 309 20.71 -22.90 5.43
CA PHE A 309 20.75 -21.50 5.82
C PHE A 309 19.88 -20.64 4.90
N PRO A 310 18.88 -19.88 5.42
CA PRO A 310 18.02 -19.03 4.61
C PRO A 310 18.75 -17.74 4.21
N LEU A 311 19.22 -17.67 2.98
CA LEU A 311 19.93 -16.52 2.43
C LEU A 311 18.99 -15.64 1.62
N LEU A 312 18.88 -14.35 1.99
CA LEU A 312 18.20 -13.33 1.18
C LEU A 312 19.15 -12.91 0.04
N LEU A 313 18.61 -12.83 -1.15
CA LEU A 313 19.30 -12.33 -2.35
C LEU A 313 18.93 -10.87 -2.65
N ALA A 314 17.84 -10.39 -2.09
CA ALA A 314 17.40 -8.99 -2.14
C ALA A 314 16.56 -8.65 -0.91
N GLU A 315 16.74 -7.44 -0.38
CA GLU A 315 15.99 -6.93 0.78
C GLU A 315 14.52 -6.62 0.46
N HIS A 316 14.20 -6.40 -0.79
CA HIS A 316 12.87 -6.02 -1.26
C HIS A 316 12.15 -7.18 -1.96
N SER A 317 10.82 -7.16 -1.89
CA SER A 317 9.94 -8.16 -2.50
C SER A 317 9.40 -7.74 -3.87
N GLU A 318 10.08 -6.80 -4.55
CA GLU A 318 9.62 -6.27 -5.84
C GLU A 318 9.86 -7.26 -6.98
N ARG A 319 8.88 -7.38 -7.89
CA ARG A 319 8.99 -8.22 -9.10
C ARG A 319 10.15 -7.77 -10.02
N SER A 320 10.55 -6.51 -9.94
CA SER A 320 11.67 -5.94 -10.71
C SER A 320 13.04 -6.42 -10.25
N ASN A 321 13.12 -7.10 -9.11
CA ASN A 321 14.37 -7.60 -8.51
C ASN A 321 14.20 -8.96 -7.80
N GLY A 322 13.62 -9.92 -8.47
CA GLY A 322 13.54 -11.31 -8.01
C GLY A 322 12.46 -11.60 -6.96
N GLY A 323 11.84 -10.58 -6.38
CA GLY A 323 10.70 -10.76 -5.49
C GLY A 323 9.44 -11.14 -6.27
N TYR A 324 8.46 -11.73 -5.59
CA TYR A 324 7.20 -12.10 -6.21
C TYR A 324 6.05 -12.02 -5.19
N ASN A 325 4.84 -11.98 -5.69
CA ASN A 325 3.65 -11.98 -4.87
C ASN A 325 2.79 -13.22 -5.16
N VAL A 326 2.13 -13.71 -4.11
CA VAL A 326 1.30 -14.93 -4.16
C VAL A 326 -0.05 -14.62 -3.56
N ASP A 327 -1.13 -14.91 -4.28
CA ASP A 327 -2.46 -14.91 -3.64
C ASP A 327 -2.58 -16.14 -2.73
N ILE A 328 -2.84 -15.88 -1.45
CA ILE A 328 -3.01 -16.89 -0.42
C ILE A 328 -4.39 -16.83 0.25
N THR A 329 -5.32 -16.09 -0.34
CA THR A 329 -6.62 -15.77 0.27
C THR A 329 -7.35 -17.01 0.79
N ASP A 330 -7.36 -18.09 0.00
CA ASP A 330 -8.11 -19.30 0.37
C ASP A 330 -7.36 -20.17 1.40
N LEU A 331 -6.04 -19.93 1.57
CA LEU A 331 -5.20 -20.66 2.52
C LEU A 331 -5.24 -20.04 3.93
N VAL A 332 -5.61 -18.75 4.04
CA VAL A 332 -5.63 -18.05 5.32
C VAL A 332 -6.82 -18.52 6.16
N PRO A 333 -6.61 -18.85 7.45
CA PRO A 333 -7.65 -19.31 8.34
C PRO A 333 -8.81 -18.31 8.49
N GLN A 334 -10.02 -18.83 8.73
CA GLN A 334 -11.22 -17.99 8.80
C GLN A 334 -11.18 -16.99 9.97
N HIS A 335 -10.69 -17.39 11.14
CA HIS A 335 -10.57 -16.48 12.30
C HIS A 335 -9.58 -15.33 12.05
N THR A 336 -8.49 -15.58 11.29
CA THR A 336 -7.55 -14.55 10.86
C THR A 336 -8.23 -13.53 9.93
N LYS A 337 -9.04 -14.01 8.97
CA LYS A 337 -9.85 -13.12 8.12
C LYS A 337 -10.85 -12.30 8.94
N GLU A 338 -11.51 -12.92 9.94
CA GLU A 338 -12.46 -12.23 10.82
C GLU A 338 -11.82 -11.13 11.65
N GLU A 339 -10.58 -11.31 12.10
CA GLU A 339 -9.81 -10.27 12.79
C GLU A 339 -9.44 -9.12 11.85
N ILE A 340 -9.04 -9.41 10.62
CA ILE A 340 -8.80 -8.39 9.58
C ILE A 340 -10.10 -7.64 9.24
N GLU A 341 -11.23 -8.33 9.14
CA GLU A 341 -12.54 -7.73 8.93
C GLU A 341 -12.96 -6.86 10.12
N ARG A 342 -12.62 -7.27 11.35
CA ARG A 342 -12.83 -6.44 12.55
C ARG A 342 -12.03 -5.14 12.47
N ALA A 343 -10.77 -5.21 12.03
CA ALA A 343 -9.95 -4.04 11.80
C ALA A 343 -10.54 -3.11 10.72
N SER A 344 -11.09 -3.67 9.65
CA SER A 344 -11.76 -2.89 8.60
C SER A 344 -13.00 -2.16 9.13
N ARG A 345 -13.79 -2.79 10.03
CA ARG A 345 -14.93 -2.12 10.68
C ARG A 345 -14.50 -0.94 11.55
N VAL A 346 -13.38 -1.05 12.27
CA VAL A 346 -12.81 0.06 13.06
C VAL A 346 -12.42 1.24 12.18
N CYS A 347 -11.94 0.97 10.97
CA CYS A 347 -11.54 2.03 10.03
C CYS A 347 -12.73 2.76 9.38
N GLU A 348 -13.91 2.15 9.32
CA GLU A 348 -15.11 2.71 8.69
C GLU A 348 -14.90 3.16 7.24
N ILE A 349 -13.98 2.51 6.50
CA ILE A 349 -13.68 2.75 5.09
C ILE A 349 -14.15 1.56 4.27
N GLU A 350 -14.84 1.82 3.18
CA GLU A 350 -15.41 0.77 2.32
C GLU A 350 -14.35 -0.04 1.55
N VAL A 351 -13.26 0.57 1.17
CA VAL A 351 -12.14 -0.10 0.51
C VAL A 351 -10.85 0.23 1.25
N ILE A 352 -10.23 -0.76 1.86
CA ILE A 352 -9.02 -0.56 2.65
C ILE A 352 -8.04 -1.72 2.45
N GLY A 353 -6.77 -1.39 2.29
CA GLY A 353 -5.67 -2.35 2.30
C GLY A 353 -4.90 -2.28 3.60
N PHE A 354 -4.64 -3.41 4.24
CA PHE A 354 -3.77 -3.51 5.41
C PHE A 354 -2.45 -4.15 5.03
N ASP A 355 -1.36 -3.54 5.46
CA ASP A 355 -0.06 -4.19 5.51
C ASP A 355 0.08 -4.90 6.85
N ILE A 356 0.37 -6.19 6.77
CA ILE A 356 0.45 -7.11 7.90
C ILE A 356 1.81 -7.81 7.87
N ILE A 357 2.39 -8.10 9.03
CA ILE A 357 3.56 -8.98 9.17
C ILE A 357 3.17 -10.22 9.96
N SER A 358 3.61 -11.38 9.49
CA SER A 358 3.50 -12.68 10.15
C SER A 358 4.62 -13.60 9.64
N GLU A 359 5.05 -14.55 10.43
CA GLU A 359 5.97 -15.59 9.96
C GLU A 359 5.28 -16.51 8.95
N ASP A 360 4.03 -16.89 9.22
CA ASP A 360 3.18 -17.63 8.29
C ASP A 360 1.69 -17.34 8.53
N LEU A 361 1.10 -16.47 7.71
CA LEU A 361 -0.31 -16.09 7.84
C LEU A 361 -1.29 -17.25 7.50
N THR A 362 -0.80 -18.35 6.94
CA THR A 362 -1.61 -19.55 6.66
C THR A 362 -1.68 -20.53 7.85
N ASN A 363 -0.78 -20.35 8.83
CA ASN A 363 -0.79 -21.15 10.05
C ASN A 363 -1.86 -20.62 11.02
N PRO A 364 -2.83 -21.46 11.46
CA PRO A 364 -3.89 -21.01 12.37
C PRO A 364 -3.42 -20.61 13.77
N ASP A 365 -2.25 -21.09 14.20
CA ASP A 365 -1.69 -20.79 15.52
C ASP A 365 -0.75 -19.57 15.51
N GLU A 366 -0.46 -19.03 14.31
CA GLU A 366 0.47 -17.94 14.15
C GLU A 366 -0.21 -16.58 14.36
N ARG A 367 0.51 -15.66 14.99
CA ARG A 367 0.05 -14.30 15.20
C ARG A 367 0.50 -13.39 14.08
N PHE A 368 -0.25 -12.33 13.87
CA PHE A 368 0.13 -11.29 12.93
C PHE A 368 0.03 -9.89 13.55
N THR A 369 0.69 -8.93 12.92
CA THR A 369 0.76 -7.55 13.38
C THR A 369 0.40 -6.62 12.23
N PHE A 370 -0.54 -5.70 12.44
CA PHE A 370 -0.84 -4.64 11.49
C PHE A 370 0.26 -3.58 11.51
N ILE A 371 0.73 -3.19 10.34
CA ILE A 371 1.79 -2.20 10.16
C ILE A 371 1.23 -0.85 9.75
N GLU A 372 0.32 -0.84 8.76
CA GLU A 372 -0.35 0.35 8.27
C GLU A 372 -1.67 0.00 7.57
N GLY A 373 -2.56 0.99 7.48
CA GLY A 373 -3.73 0.97 6.62
C GLY A 373 -3.51 1.89 5.42
N ASN A 374 -4.12 1.54 4.30
CA ASN A 374 -4.06 2.31 3.06
C ASN A 374 -5.49 2.56 2.58
N SER A 375 -5.92 3.83 2.56
CA SER A 375 -7.27 4.24 2.11
C SER A 375 -7.45 4.15 0.59
N LEU A 376 -6.34 4.18 -0.16
CA LEU A 376 -6.30 3.99 -1.61
C LEU A 376 -5.34 2.85 -1.96
N PRO A 377 -5.72 1.58 -1.67
CA PRO A 377 -4.84 0.43 -1.84
C PRO A 377 -4.55 0.13 -3.31
N TYR A 378 -3.40 -0.51 -3.56
CA TYR A 378 -3.04 -1.06 -4.87
C TYR A 378 -3.83 -2.36 -5.12
N ILE A 379 -5.02 -2.24 -5.72
CA ILE A 379 -5.91 -3.38 -5.97
C ILE A 379 -5.44 -4.25 -7.14
N GLU A 380 -4.68 -3.69 -8.07
CA GLU A 380 -4.17 -4.38 -9.26
C GLU A 380 -3.28 -5.59 -8.94
N ILE A 381 -2.65 -5.62 -7.77
CA ILE A 381 -1.83 -6.76 -7.36
C ILE A 381 -2.64 -8.03 -7.10
N HIS A 382 -3.93 -7.88 -6.82
CA HIS A 382 -4.86 -9.00 -6.65
C HIS A 382 -5.43 -9.48 -7.99
N HIS A 383 -5.50 -8.60 -9.00
CA HIS A 383 -5.93 -8.95 -10.35
C HIS A 383 -4.85 -9.71 -11.14
N ASP A 384 -3.56 -9.43 -10.82
CA ASP A 384 -2.42 -10.02 -11.50
C ASP A 384 -1.35 -10.45 -10.47
N PRO A 385 -1.65 -11.45 -9.61
CA PRO A 385 -0.62 -12.03 -8.73
C PRO A 385 0.41 -12.81 -9.57
N THR A 386 1.67 -12.86 -9.09
CA THR A 386 2.69 -13.68 -9.76
C THR A 386 2.30 -15.16 -9.74
N TYR A 387 1.78 -15.62 -8.59
CA TYR A 387 1.31 -16.98 -8.38
C TYR A 387 -0.01 -16.98 -7.60
N GLY A 388 -0.76 -18.06 -7.76
CA GLY A 388 -2.09 -18.20 -7.15
C GLY A 388 -3.20 -17.59 -8.02
N PRO A 389 -4.46 -17.69 -7.59
CA PRO A 389 -5.61 -17.24 -8.36
C PRO A 389 -5.70 -15.70 -8.42
N ALA A 390 -6.06 -15.16 -9.58
CA ALA A 390 -6.43 -13.77 -9.71
C ALA A 390 -7.78 -13.51 -9.02
N ARG A 391 -7.93 -12.33 -8.42
CA ARG A 391 -9.16 -11.90 -7.73
C ARG A 391 -9.77 -10.69 -8.43
N ASP A 392 -11.02 -10.80 -8.80
CA ASP A 392 -11.78 -9.69 -9.40
C ASP A 392 -12.23 -8.67 -8.34
N VAL A 393 -11.25 -7.96 -7.78
CA VAL A 393 -11.50 -6.93 -6.77
C VAL A 393 -12.27 -5.74 -7.34
N ALA A 394 -11.97 -5.34 -8.58
CA ALA A 394 -12.67 -4.25 -9.25
C ALA A 394 -14.16 -4.59 -9.42
N GLY A 395 -14.47 -5.85 -9.74
CA GLY A 395 -15.83 -6.36 -9.78
C GLY A 395 -16.54 -6.21 -8.44
N VAL A 396 -15.90 -6.63 -7.35
CA VAL A 396 -16.48 -6.50 -6.00
C VAL A 396 -16.69 -5.02 -5.62
N ILE A 397 -15.77 -4.13 -6.00
CA ILE A 397 -15.92 -2.68 -5.77
C ILE A 397 -17.14 -2.13 -6.53
N TRP A 398 -17.28 -2.47 -7.80
CA TRP A 398 -18.45 -2.05 -8.58
C TRP A 398 -19.76 -2.68 -8.09
N ASP A 399 -19.74 -3.89 -7.52
CA ASP A 399 -20.92 -4.54 -6.94
C ASP A 399 -21.51 -3.72 -5.77
N MET A 400 -20.72 -2.94 -5.07
CA MET A 400 -21.24 -2.02 -4.02
C MET A 400 -22.24 -1.00 -4.56
N TRP A 401 -22.15 -0.66 -5.86
CA TRP A 401 -23.09 0.25 -6.52
C TRP A 401 -24.41 -0.43 -6.90
N PHE A 402 -24.41 -1.76 -6.98
CA PHE A 402 -25.51 -2.57 -7.45
C PHE A 402 -25.88 -3.70 -6.46
N PRO A 403 -26.27 -3.36 -5.22
CA PRO A 403 -26.45 -4.35 -4.17
C PRO A 403 -27.48 -5.44 -4.50
N GLN A 404 -28.35 -5.22 -5.48
CA GLN A 404 -29.34 -6.19 -5.94
C GLN A 404 -28.71 -7.33 -6.79
N ASN A 405 -27.52 -7.14 -7.34
CA ASN A 405 -26.86 -8.09 -8.23
C ASN A 405 -25.75 -8.91 -7.57
N ILE A 406 -25.46 -8.66 -6.29
CA ILE A 406 -24.35 -9.31 -5.56
C ILE A 406 -24.47 -10.85 -5.54
N GLY A 407 -25.70 -11.38 -5.64
CA GLY A 407 -25.96 -12.82 -5.68
C GLY A 407 -25.89 -13.47 -7.06
N VAL A 408 -26.15 -12.71 -8.13
CA VAL A 408 -26.26 -13.21 -9.50
C VAL A 408 -24.87 -13.34 -10.13
N LEU A 409 -24.01 -12.34 -9.95
CA LEU A 409 -22.64 -12.32 -10.51
C LEU A 409 -21.73 -13.38 -9.90
N LYS A 410 -21.91 -13.73 -8.62
CA LYS A 410 -21.19 -14.86 -8.01
C LYS A 410 -21.55 -16.22 -8.59
N LYS A 411 -22.77 -16.38 -9.14
CA LYS A 411 -23.18 -17.62 -9.81
C LYS A 411 -22.61 -17.72 -11.23
N GLU A 412 -22.57 -16.63 -11.99
CA GLU A 412 -22.06 -16.62 -13.37
C GLU A 412 -20.54 -16.81 -13.44
N LEU A 413 -19.79 -16.26 -12.48
CA LEU A 413 -18.34 -16.48 -12.38
C LEU A 413 -18.00 -17.95 -12.07
N LYS A 414 -18.75 -18.61 -11.19
CA LYS A 414 -18.55 -20.04 -10.88
C LYS A 414 -18.92 -20.96 -12.05
N THR A 415 -19.87 -20.58 -12.91
CA THR A 415 -20.27 -21.37 -14.06
C THR A 415 -19.26 -21.27 -15.22
N ASN A 416 -18.58 -20.14 -15.35
CA ASN A 416 -17.54 -19.97 -16.38
C ASN A 416 -16.21 -20.65 -16.01
N GLU A 417 -15.88 -20.77 -14.71
CA GLU A 417 -14.70 -21.52 -14.24
C GLU A 417 -14.87 -23.04 -14.36
N GLN A 418 -16.09 -23.54 -14.45
CA GLN A 418 -16.38 -24.98 -14.65
C GLN A 418 -16.50 -25.38 -16.14
N SER A 419 -16.46 -24.41 -17.06
CA SER A 419 -16.60 -24.62 -18.51
C SER A 419 -15.34 -24.32 -19.32
N GLN A 420 -14.21 -24.08 -18.67
CA GLN A 420 -12.84 -24.05 -19.22
C GLN A 420 -12.00 -25.16 -18.57
#